data_ce5d5d81525122323dafa463ca9783e5
#
_entry.id   ce5d5d81525122323dafa463ca9783e5
#
_cell.length_a   1.000
_cell.length_b   1.000
_cell.length_c   1.000
_cell.angle_alpha   90.00
_cell.angle_beta   90.00
_cell.angle_gamma   90.00
#
_symmetry.space_group_name_H-M   'P 1'
#
loop_
_entity.id
_entity.type
_entity.pdbx_description
1 polymer ?
#
loop_
_entity_poly.entity_id
_entity_poly.type
_entity_poly.pdbx_seq_one_letter_code
_entity_poly.pdbx_strand_id
1 'polypeptide(L)'
;MDAGGAGPFGAIGHVGDGGSARDGSGWDPPPGSSAGPCSDVTHHIYLVSPSQELFSFHPAGLELHRIGRLRCGDGGPFSMAVDRNGVAWIVDWNGPVSRVDIATGRCETTPYKVEDGAPFRNFGMAFAADDGPDQETLYVRDAVFFNDTDGANPARTLGVFDRRSYAVRPLGQGAGANADLTGTGDGRLFGFVKQSGASFVSEFDKLTGATLSERALPGVTIGSSWAFATWGGAFWFFVTNDEDALSSRVYRLDPDSQAPPELVMPVLLTAVIGAGVSTCAPTEVPH
;
A
#
# COMPACT_ATOMS: atom_id res chain seq x y z
N MET A 1 38.91 -27.03 66.02
CA MET A 1 38.63 -25.87 66.86
C MET A 1 37.98 -24.87 65.91
N ASP A 2 36.72 -24.87 66.09
CA ASP A 2 35.75 -23.79 66.22
C ASP A 2 35.55 -22.94 64.96
N ALA A 3 34.47 -23.11 64.40
CA ALA A 3 33.07 -22.79 64.75
C ALA A 3 32.68 -21.36 64.43
N GLY A 4 31.57 -21.24 63.86
CA GLY A 4 30.70 -20.06 63.74
C GLY A 4 30.49 -19.64 62.29
N GLY A 5 29.41 -19.80 61.73
CA GLY A 5 28.00 -19.67 62.14
C GLY A 5 27.49 -18.32 61.74
N ALA A 6 26.59 -18.29 60.85
CA ALA A 6 25.43 -17.47 60.82
C ALA A 6 24.91 -17.27 59.36
N GLY A 7 23.72 -17.73 59.18
CA GLY A 7 22.93 -17.55 57.99
C GLY A 7 22.17 -16.22 58.00
N PRO A 8 20.97 -16.15 57.48
CA PRO A 8 20.66 -15.67 56.14
C PRO A 8 19.86 -14.38 56.21
N PHE A 9 20.00 -13.49 55.28
CA PHE A 9 18.95 -12.51 55.03
C PHE A 9 18.71 -12.38 53.52
N GLY A 10 17.46 -12.48 53.18
CA GLY A 10 16.89 -12.50 51.88
C GLY A 10 17.15 -11.25 51.08
N ALA A 11 17.50 -11.45 49.85
CA ALA A 11 17.45 -10.42 48.83
C ALA A 11 16.04 -10.23 48.34
N ILE A 12 15.53 -9.04 48.52
CA ILE A 12 14.27 -8.58 47.99
C ILE A 12 14.49 -8.43 46.49
N GLY A 13 13.71 -9.19 45.70
CA GLY A 13 13.72 -9.06 44.26
C GLY A 13 13.23 -7.67 43.81
N HIS A 14 14.08 -6.93 43.19
CA HIS A 14 13.65 -5.82 42.33
C HIS A 14 13.02 -6.42 41.09
N VAL A 15 11.70 -6.22 40.97
CA VAL A 15 11.01 -6.31 39.69
C VAL A 15 11.53 -5.16 38.85
N GLY A 16 12.42 -5.46 37.94
CA GLY A 16 12.86 -4.51 36.94
C GLY A 16 11.71 -4.28 35.96
N ASP A 17 11.16 -3.07 35.96
CA ASP A 17 10.39 -2.55 34.86
C ASP A 17 11.21 -2.69 33.58
N GLY A 18 10.80 -3.64 32.74
CA GLY A 18 11.31 -3.83 31.39
C GLY A 18 10.81 -2.71 30.46
N GLY A 19 11.23 -1.49 30.72
CA GLY A 19 11.14 -0.43 29.75
C GLY A 19 12.07 -0.77 28.59
N SER A 20 11.52 -1.27 27.49
CA SER A 20 12.20 -1.41 26.23
C SER A 20 12.70 -0.01 25.80
N ALA A 21 13.97 0.25 26.02
CA ALA A 21 14.64 1.40 25.43
C ALA A 21 14.59 1.20 23.90
N ARG A 22 13.82 2.03 23.21
CA ARG A 22 13.90 2.15 21.75
C ARG A 22 15.29 2.66 21.44
N ASP A 23 16.13 1.82 20.84
CA ASP A 23 17.36 2.30 20.26
C ASP A 23 16.99 3.19 19.06
N GLY A 24 17.68 4.29 18.89
CA GLY A 24 17.36 5.31 17.89
C GLY A 24 17.53 4.88 16.42
N SER A 25 17.66 3.58 16.12
CA SER A 25 17.75 2.99 14.78
C SER A 25 16.50 2.20 14.39
N GLY A 26 15.50 2.07 15.29
CA GLY A 26 14.42 1.13 15.15
C GLY A 26 13.35 1.56 14.18
N TRP A 27 13.33 0.94 13.00
CA TRP A 27 12.14 0.60 12.27
C TRP A 27 11.57 -0.66 12.91
N ASP A 28 10.65 -0.55 13.83
CA ASP A 28 9.98 -1.70 14.41
C ASP A 28 8.46 -1.54 14.36
N PRO A 29 7.78 -2.61 14.12
CA PRO A 29 8.07 -4.00 14.42
C PRO A 29 8.74 -4.72 13.25
N PRO A 30 9.49 -5.82 13.53
CA PRO A 30 10.06 -6.65 12.48
C PRO A 30 8.94 -7.17 11.58
N PRO A 31 9.22 -7.37 10.26
CA PRO A 31 8.25 -7.89 9.31
C PRO A 31 7.58 -9.16 9.87
N GLY A 32 6.26 -9.15 9.96
CA GLY A 32 5.46 -10.26 10.48
C GLY A 32 5.23 -10.29 11.99
N SER A 33 5.52 -9.24 12.74
CA SER A 33 4.88 -9.05 14.03
C SER A 33 3.39 -8.80 13.82
N SER A 34 2.55 -9.38 14.67
CA SER A 34 1.13 -9.04 14.74
C SER A 34 1.03 -7.52 14.84
N ALA A 35 0.30 -6.90 13.92
CA ALA A 35 0.05 -5.48 14.00
C ALA A 35 -0.68 -5.20 15.31
N GLY A 36 -0.22 -4.21 16.03
CA GLY A 36 -0.95 -3.67 17.18
C GLY A 36 -2.28 -3.03 16.74
N PRO A 37 -3.02 -2.41 17.67
CA PRO A 37 -4.20 -1.63 17.32
C PRO A 37 -3.82 -0.55 16.29
N CYS A 38 -4.79 -0.19 15.46
CA CYS A 38 -4.61 0.85 14.44
C CYS A 38 -4.04 2.15 15.03
N SER A 39 -3.02 2.70 14.38
CA SER A 39 -2.52 4.02 14.72
C SER A 39 -3.39 5.10 14.10
N ASP A 40 -3.63 6.21 14.80
CA ASP A 40 -4.43 7.34 14.30
C ASP A 40 -3.92 7.89 12.96
N VAL A 41 -2.60 7.80 12.72
CA VAL A 41 -2.00 8.22 11.44
C VAL A 41 -2.42 7.33 10.27
N THR A 42 -3.02 6.16 10.48
CA THR A 42 -3.42 5.24 9.40
C THR A 42 -4.83 5.48 8.86
N HIS A 43 -5.50 6.52 9.29
CA HIS A 43 -6.89 6.82 8.90
C HIS A 43 -7.04 7.66 7.62
N HIS A 44 -5.96 7.99 6.93
CA HIS A 44 -5.98 8.79 5.70
C HIS A 44 -5.52 7.98 4.49
N ILE A 45 -5.72 8.54 3.30
CA ILE A 45 -5.08 8.06 2.10
C ILE A 45 -3.70 8.71 2.00
N TYR A 46 -2.67 7.93 1.73
CA TYR A 46 -1.32 8.43 1.48
C TYR A 46 -1.03 8.36 -0.01
N LEU A 47 -0.37 9.40 -0.51
CA LEU A 47 -0.09 9.57 -1.92
C LEU A 47 1.40 9.80 -2.13
N VAL A 48 1.95 9.25 -3.20
CA VAL A 48 3.31 9.53 -3.64
C VAL A 48 3.29 10.07 -5.07
N SER A 49 4.10 11.12 -5.30
CA SER A 49 4.25 11.73 -6.62
C SER A 49 5.46 11.16 -7.39
N PRO A 50 5.52 11.31 -8.73
CA PRO A 50 6.71 10.97 -9.51
C PRO A 50 7.98 11.72 -9.06
N SER A 51 7.83 12.89 -8.44
CA SER A 51 8.93 13.68 -7.87
C SER A 51 9.37 13.22 -6.48
N GLN A 52 8.92 12.02 -6.03
CA GLN A 52 9.25 11.43 -4.73
C GLN A 52 8.73 12.24 -3.52
N GLU A 53 7.64 12.95 -3.66
CA GLU A 53 7.01 13.63 -2.54
C GLU A 53 5.89 12.78 -1.96
N LEU A 54 5.87 12.68 -0.63
CA LEU A 54 4.85 11.99 0.16
C LEU A 54 3.83 12.99 0.69
N PHE A 55 2.57 12.63 0.58
CA PHE A 55 1.44 13.42 1.05
C PHE A 55 0.46 12.54 1.85
N SER A 56 -0.29 13.17 2.76
CA SER A 56 -1.56 12.63 3.25
C SER A 56 -2.71 13.36 2.56
N PHE A 57 -3.68 12.60 2.09
CA PHE A 57 -4.93 13.11 1.54
C PHE A 57 -6.07 12.81 2.50
N HIS A 58 -6.82 13.83 2.88
CA HIS A 58 -7.94 13.77 3.82
C HIS A 58 -9.25 13.83 3.02
N PRO A 59 -9.89 12.69 2.73
CA PRO A 59 -11.01 12.65 1.80
C PRO A 59 -12.23 13.45 2.23
N ALA A 60 -12.51 13.54 3.53
CA ALA A 60 -13.68 14.29 4.03
C ALA A 60 -13.60 15.79 3.73
N GLY A 61 -12.41 16.38 3.78
CA GLY A 61 -12.18 17.80 3.47
C GLY A 61 -11.62 18.05 2.07
N LEU A 62 -11.30 17.00 1.32
CA LEU A 62 -10.55 17.06 0.05
C LEU A 62 -9.22 17.82 0.21
N GLU A 63 -8.54 17.60 1.33
CA GLU A 63 -7.33 18.33 1.71
C GLU A 63 -6.09 17.48 1.45
N LEU A 64 -5.07 18.11 0.86
CA LEU A 64 -3.77 17.51 0.60
C LEU A 64 -2.71 18.17 1.49
N HIS A 65 -2.02 17.37 2.31
CA HIS A 65 -0.95 17.82 3.18
C HIS A 65 0.37 17.17 2.76
N ARG A 66 1.38 17.99 2.47
CA ARG A 66 2.72 17.51 2.14
C ARG A 66 3.44 17.08 3.42
N ILE A 67 3.91 15.83 3.45
CA ILE A 67 4.70 15.27 4.56
C ILE A 67 6.18 15.55 4.34
N GLY A 68 6.70 15.17 3.16
CA GLY A 68 8.10 15.39 2.86
C GLY A 68 8.54 14.77 1.55
N ARG A 69 9.83 14.93 1.22
CA ARG A 69 10.45 14.28 0.08
C ARG A 69 11.16 13.01 0.52
N LEU A 70 10.90 11.92 -0.16
CA LEU A 70 11.58 10.65 0.02
C LEU A 70 13.02 10.76 -0.47
N ARG A 71 13.94 10.10 0.24
CA ARG A 71 15.37 10.09 -0.06
C ARG A 71 15.90 8.66 -0.13
N CYS A 72 15.07 7.72 -0.49
CA CYS A 72 15.41 6.33 -0.74
C CYS A 72 14.92 5.92 -2.12
N GLY A 73 15.59 4.93 -2.70
CA GLY A 73 15.33 4.51 -4.07
C GLY A 73 15.94 5.47 -5.12
N ASP A 74 16.39 4.90 -6.21
CA ASP A 74 17.06 5.65 -7.27
C ASP A 74 16.19 5.79 -8.53
N GLY A 75 15.07 5.06 -8.60
CA GLY A 75 14.25 4.92 -9.81
C GLY A 75 12.98 5.77 -9.84
N GLY A 76 12.63 6.39 -8.73
CA GLY A 76 11.32 7.02 -8.54
C GLY A 76 10.20 6.00 -8.27
N PRO A 77 9.16 6.40 -7.52
CA PRO A 77 8.08 5.51 -7.11
C PRO A 77 7.22 5.05 -8.28
N PHE A 78 6.67 3.85 -8.16
CA PHE A 78 5.76 3.23 -9.11
C PHE A 78 4.40 2.92 -8.49
N SER A 79 4.35 2.32 -7.30
CA SER A 79 3.13 2.04 -6.54
C SER A 79 3.44 2.04 -5.04
N MET A 80 2.40 2.13 -4.22
CA MET A 80 2.51 2.24 -2.77
C MET A 80 1.38 1.50 -2.06
N ALA A 81 1.70 0.87 -0.91
CA ALA A 81 0.73 0.37 0.06
C ALA A 81 1.10 0.84 1.47
N VAL A 82 0.13 0.99 2.36
CA VAL A 82 0.36 1.40 3.75
C VAL A 82 -0.14 0.32 4.69
N ASP A 83 0.72 -0.10 5.64
CA ASP A 83 0.36 -1.09 6.65
C ASP A 83 -0.30 -0.47 7.89
N ARG A 84 -0.80 -1.33 8.78
CA ARG A 84 -1.47 -0.94 10.03
C ARG A 84 -0.57 -0.18 11.01
N ASN A 85 0.74 -0.30 10.87
CA ASN A 85 1.72 0.35 11.73
C ASN A 85 2.12 1.74 11.24
N GLY A 86 1.58 2.19 10.10
CA GLY A 86 1.96 3.46 9.51
C GLY A 86 3.27 3.41 8.73
N VAL A 87 3.57 2.25 8.16
CA VAL A 87 4.70 2.11 7.24
C VAL A 87 4.16 1.99 5.82
N ALA A 88 4.54 2.92 4.96
CA ALA A 88 4.32 2.77 3.52
C ALA A 88 5.41 1.88 2.91
N TRP A 89 4.97 0.98 2.05
CA TRP A 89 5.81 0.15 1.20
C TRP A 89 5.71 0.72 -0.20
N ILE A 90 6.83 1.05 -0.81
CA ILE A 90 6.89 1.70 -2.12
C ILE A 90 7.80 0.88 -3.01
N VAL A 91 7.28 0.46 -4.16
CA VAL A 91 8.10 -0.13 -5.22
C VAL A 91 8.51 0.96 -6.21
N ASP A 92 9.78 0.97 -6.59
CA ASP A 92 10.34 1.89 -7.59
C ASP A 92 10.27 1.29 -9.00
N TRP A 93 10.34 2.15 -10.03
CA TRP A 93 10.35 1.76 -11.45
C TRP A 93 11.43 0.73 -11.81
N ASN A 94 12.52 0.67 -11.07
CA ASN A 94 13.61 -0.28 -11.28
C ASN A 94 13.51 -1.55 -10.43
N GLY A 95 12.40 -1.69 -9.69
CA GLY A 95 12.10 -2.88 -8.89
C GLY A 95 12.43 -2.82 -7.40
N PRO A 96 13.37 -1.99 -6.89
CA PRO A 96 13.59 -1.90 -5.45
C PRO A 96 12.32 -1.56 -4.69
N VAL A 97 12.21 -2.13 -3.50
CA VAL A 97 11.12 -1.80 -2.56
C VAL A 97 11.70 -1.08 -1.35
N SER A 98 11.09 0.02 -0.98
CA SER A 98 11.47 0.81 0.20
C SER A 98 10.35 0.82 1.23
N ARG A 99 10.72 0.96 2.52
CA ARG A 99 9.81 1.21 3.63
C ARG A 99 9.90 2.68 4.01
N VAL A 100 8.77 3.29 4.27
CA VAL A 100 8.66 4.72 4.56
C VAL A 100 7.75 4.91 5.77
N ASP A 101 8.22 5.62 6.77
CA ASP A 101 7.41 6.09 7.89
C ASP A 101 6.50 7.23 7.39
N ILE A 102 5.18 7.01 7.43
CA ILE A 102 4.20 7.98 6.87
C ILE A 102 4.09 9.26 7.68
N ALA A 103 4.53 9.29 8.94
CA ALA A 103 4.48 10.48 9.77
C ALA A 103 5.67 11.43 9.48
N THR A 104 6.81 10.87 9.10
CA THR A 104 8.07 11.64 8.97
C THR A 104 8.64 11.67 7.56
N GLY A 105 8.23 10.76 6.68
CA GLY A 105 8.84 10.54 5.37
C GLY A 105 10.23 9.90 5.44
N ARG A 106 10.68 9.46 6.62
CA ARG A 106 11.93 8.70 6.74
C ARG A 106 11.81 7.39 6.01
N CYS A 107 12.81 7.03 5.21
CA CYS A 107 12.75 5.85 4.38
C CYS A 107 14.05 5.03 4.38
N GLU A 108 13.89 3.76 4.06
CA GLU A 108 14.99 2.81 3.92
C GLU A 108 14.66 1.79 2.81
N THR A 109 15.65 1.46 1.97
CA THR A 109 15.50 0.45 0.92
C THR A 109 15.61 -0.94 1.51
N THR A 110 14.69 -1.84 1.14
CA THR A 110 14.69 -3.24 1.59
C THR A 110 15.68 -4.09 0.75
N PRO A 111 16.00 -5.32 1.19
CA PRO A 111 16.79 -6.27 0.40
C PRO A 111 16.06 -6.85 -0.82
N TYR A 112 14.79 -6.47 -1.08
CA TYR A 112 14.06 -6.97 -2.24
C TYR A 112 14.82 -6.71 -3.54
N LYS A 113 15.04 -7.75 -4.31
CA LYS A 113 15.69 -7.70 -5.62
C LYS A 113 15.02 -8.68 -6.57
N VAL A 114 14.90 -8.27 -7.80
CA VAL A 114 14.39 -9.08 -8.89
C VAL A 114 15.30 -8.93 -10.11
N GLU A 115 15.50 -10.00 -10.85
CA GLU A 115 16.29 -9.98 -12.08
C GLU A 115 15.55 -9.21 -13.18
N ASP A 116 16.30 -8.66 -14.13
CA ASP A 116 15.73 -7.98 -15.29
C ASP A 116 14.87 -8.94 -16.11
N GLY A 117 13.65 -8.51 -16.42
CA GLY A 117 12.68 -9.32 -17.16
C GLY A 117 11.95 -10.38 -16.34
N ALA A 118 12.26 -10.53 -15.06
CA ALA A 118 11.52 -11.42 -14.18
C ALA A 118 10.16 -10.80 -13.79
N PRO A 119 9.14 -11.63 -13.48
CA PRO A 119 7.89 -11.14 -12.94
C PRO A 119 8.07 -10.41 -11.60
N PHE A 120 7.15 -9.54 -11.27
CA PHE A 120 7.16 -8.73 -10.06
C PHE A 120 8.35 -7.75 -9.94
N ARG A 121 8.86 -7.27 -11.06
CA ARG A 121 9.79 -6.14 -11.06
C ARG A 121 9.06 -4.83 -10.73
N ASN A 122 7.93 -4.62 -11.40
CA ASN A 122 6.99 -3.54 -11.11
C ASN A 122 5.64 -4.15 -10.80
N PHE A 123 4.95 -3.64 -9.83
CA PHE A 123 3.66 -4.17 -9.41
C PHE A 123 2.81 -3.11 -8.71
N GLY A 124 1.49 -3.17 -8.93
CA GLY A 124 0.52 -2.55 -8.03
C GLY A 124 0.50 -3.29 -6.70
N MET A 125 0.26 -2.61 -5.58
CA MET A 125 0.36 -3.20 -4.26
C MET A 125 -0.69 -2.68 -3.29
N ALA A 126 -1.15 -3.55 -2.38
CA ALA A 126 -2.07 -3.20 -1.31
C ALA A 126 -1.98 -4.16 -0.13
N PHE A 127 -2.26 -3.64 1.06
CA PHE A 127 -2.60 -4.49 2.20
C PHE A 127 -4.09 -4.78 2.20
N ALA A 128 -4.46 -6.01 2.50
CA ALA A 128 -5.83 -6.41 2.80
C ALA A 128 -5.85 -7.21 4.11
N ALA A 129 -6.88 -6.99 4.94
CA ALA A 129 -7.00 -7.71 6.20
C ALA A 129 -7.20 -9.21 5.96
N ASP A 130 -6.71 -10.01 6.90
CA ASP A 130 -6.90 -11.45 6.97
C ASP A 130 -7.97 -11.80 8.02
N ASP A 131 -8.31 -13.09 8.14
CA ASP A 131 -9.35 -13.56 9.07
C ASP A 131 -8.99 -13.41 10.56
N GLY A 132 -7.71 -13.19 10.87
CA GLY A 132 -7.25 -13.00 12.25
C GLY A 132 -7.33 -11.54 12.69
N PRO A 133 -7.56 -11.30 13.99
CA PRO A 133 -7.53 -9.95 14.53
C PRO A 133 -6.17 -9.31 14.26
N ASP A 134 -6.19 -8.09 13.74
CA ASP A 134 -5.01 -7.29 13.47
C ASP A 134 -3.98 -7.90 12.48
N GLN A 135 -4.40 -8.85 11.65
CA GLN A 135 -3.56 -9.45 10.62
C GLN A 135 -3.89 -8.87 9.25
N GLU A 136 -2.84 -8.73 8.44
CA GLU A 136 -2.95 -8.27 7.05
C GLU A 136 -1.84 -8.82 6.20
N THR A 137 -2.14 -9.04 4.93
CA THR A 137 -1.21 -9.52 3.92
C THR A 137 -0.96 -8.44 2.87
N LEU A 138 0.31 -8.28 2.47
CA LEU A 138 0.69 -7.43 1.34
C LEU A 138 0.53 -8.21 0.04
N TYR A 139 -0.48 -7.83 -0.73
CA TYR A 139 -0.72 -8.34 -2.08
C TYR A 139 -0.02 -7.46 -3.11
N VAL A 140 0.50 -8.10 -4.15
CA VAL A 140 1.17 -7.45 -5.27
C VAL A 140 0.62 -8.00 -6.58
N ARG A 141 0.41 -7.14 -7.58
CA ARG A 141 0.01 -7.56 -8.91
C ARG A 141 1.04 -7.13 -9.92
N ASP A 142 1.62 -8.11 -10.57
CA ASP A 142 2.65 -7.89 -11.60
C ASP A 142 2.17 -6.90 -12.66
N ALA A 143 3.04 -5.96 -13.04
CA ALA A 143 2.76 -4.92 -14.01
C ALA A 143 3.84 -4.88 -15.08
N VAL A 144 3.43 -4.95 -16.34
CA VAL A 144 4.32 -4.90 -17.50
C VAL A 144 3.99 -3.68 -18.33
N PHE A 145 4.99 -2.80 -18.54
CA PHE A 145 4.79 -1.51 -19.21
C PHE A 145 5.46 -1.38 -20.57
N PHE A 146 6.46 -2.22 -20.86
CA PHE A 146 7.24 -2.09 -22.09
C PHE A 146 7.28 -3.37 -22.91
N ASN A 147 6.99 -3.24 -24.21
CA ASN A 147 7.11 -4.29 -25.24
C ASN A 147 6.09 -5.42 -25.21
N ASP A 148 4.86 -5.15 -24.81
CA ASP A 148 3.76 -6.10 -24.99
C ASP A 148 3.22 -6.07 -26.43
N THR A 149 4.14 -6.14 -27.42
CA THR A 149 3.77 -6.13 -28.84
C THR A 149 3.35 -7.50 -29.36
N ASP A 150 3.55 -8.58 -28.60
CA ASP A 150 3.46 -9.92 -29.14
C ASP A 150 2.29 -10.76 -28.59
N GLY A 151 1.43 -10.20 -27.74
CA GLY A 151 0.29 -10.95 -27.16
C GLY A 151 0.70 -12.20 -26.35
N ALA A 152 2.00 -12.38 -26.13
CA ALA A 152 2.61 -13.50 -25.40
C ALA A 152 2.92 -13.16 -23.96
N ASN A 153 2.31 -12.08 -23.42
CA ASN A 153 2.66 -11.59 -22.11
C ASN A 153 2.24 -12.57 -21.02
N PRO A 154 3.18 -12.94 -20.15
CA PRO A 154 2.82 -13.76 -19.00
C PRO A 154 1.70 -13.08 -18.23
N ALA A 155 0.74 -13.85 -17.88
CA ALA A 155 -0.41 -13.49 -17.11
C ALA A 155 0.01 -12.59 -15.93
N ARG A 156 -0.56 -11.41 -15.83
CA ARG A 156 -0.37 -10.46 -14.73
C ARG A 156 -0.87 -11.10 -13.45
N THR A 157 0.04 -11.79 -12.80
CA THR A 157 -0.25 -12.66 -11.68
C THR A 157 -0.41 -11.84 -10.41
N LEU A 158 -1.39 -12.18 -9.59
CA LEU A 158 -1.45 -11.77 -8.21
C LEU A 158 -0.41 -12.55 -7.41
N GLY A 159 0.21 -11.94 -6.43
CA GLY A 159 1.15 -12.56 -5.53
C GLY A 159 1.05 -12.02 -4.10
N VAL A 160 1.66 -12.72 -3.18
CA VAL A 160 1.87 -12.28 -1.81
C VAL A 160 3.33 -11.90 -1.63
N PHE A 161 3.57 -10.68 -1.18
CA PHE A 161 4.89 -10.20 -0.81
C PHE A 161 5.16 -10.57 0.66
N ASP A 162 6.10 -11.45 0.89
CA ASP A 162 6.55 -11.80 2.24
C ASP A 162 7.49 -10.72 2.77
N ARG A 163 7.02 -9.98 3.76
CA ARG A 163 7.75 -8.87 4.38
C ARG A 163 8.98 -9.29 5.19
N ARG A 164 9.15 -10.60 5.50
CA ARG A 164 10.30 -11.15 6.24
C ARG A 164 11.41 -11.59 5.33
N SER A 165 11.08 -12.38 4.31
CA SER A 165 12.03 -12.91 3.35
C SER A 165 12.27 -11.98 2.17
N TYR A 166 11.43 -10.96 1.98
CA TYR A 166 11.39 -10.09 0.82
C TYR A 166 11.25 -10.89 -0.48
N ALA A 167 10.42 -11.91 -0.47
CA ALA A 167 10.11 -12.72 -1.63
C ALA A 167 8.66 -12.59 -2.04
N VAL A 168 8.36 -12.72 -3.33
CA VAL A 168 6.99 -12.78 -3.84
C VAL A 168 6.62 -14.21 -4.13
N ARG A 169 5.51 -14.68 -3.56
CA ARG A 169 4.89 -15.96 -3.88
C ARG A 169 3.69 -15.73 -4.80
N PRO A 170 3.76 -16.17 -6.06
CA PRO A 170 2.63 -16.06 -7.00
C PRO A 170 1.39 -16.81 -6.50
N LEU A 171 0.21 -16.27 -6.79
CA LEU A 171 -1.09 -16.87 -6.54
C LEU A 171 -1.77 -17.16 -7.89
N GLY A 172 -1.83 -18.43 -8.24
CA GLY A 172 -2.49 -18.89 -9.47
C GLY A 172 -1.85 -18.37 -10.76
N GLN A 173 -2.58 -18.54 -11.84
CA GLN A 173 -2.26 -18.00 -13.16
C GLN A 173 -3.09 -16.74 -13.37
N GLY A 174 -2.49 -15.58 -13.32
CA GLY A 174 -3.21 -14.33 -13.58
C GLY A 174 -3.58 -14.20 -15.06
N ALA A 175 -4.70 -13.59 -15.32
CA ALA A 175 -5.08 -13.11 -16.64
C ALA A 175 -5.47 -11.64 -16.52
N GLY A 176 -5.29 -10.86 -17.59
CA GLY A 176 -5.84 -9.51 -17.67
C GLY A 176 -4.81 -8.38 -17.69
N ALA A 177 -5.29 -7.17 -17.44
CA ALA A 177 -4.56 -5.93 -17.61
C ALA A 177 -3.79 -5.49 -16.34
N ASN A 178 -2.93 -4.47 -16.49
CA ASN A 178 -2.27 -3.82 -15.36
C ASN A 178 -3.31 -3.25 -14.40
N ALA A 179 -3.06 -3.41 -13.11
CA ALA A 179 -3.88 -2.82 -12.07
C ALA A 179 -3.01 -2.23 -10.96
N ASP A 180 -3.39 -1.07 -10.46
CA ASP A 180 -3.03 -0.67 -9.10
C ASP A 180 -3.99 -1.33 -8.12
N LEU A 181 -3.55 -1.58 -6.89
CA LEU A 181 -4.34 -2.33 -5.91
C LEU A 181 -4.76 -1.46 -4.74
N THR A 182 -5.89 -1.82 -4.13
CA THR A 182 -6.30 -1.37 -2.79
C THR A 182 -6.98 -2.52 -2.05
N GLY A 183 -6.78 -2.58 -0.75
CA GLY A 183 -7.45 -3.56 0.10
C GLY A 183 -8.26 -2.89 1.20
N THR A 184 -9.06 -3.66 1.88
CA THR A 184 -9.98 -3.17 2.90
C THR A 184 -9.75 -3.85 4.25
N GLY A 185 -10.25 -3.21 5.32
CA GLY A 185 -10.23 -3.76 6.66
C GLY A 185 -11.17 -4.95 6.86
N ASP A 186 -12.15 -5.17 5.98
CA ASP A 186 -13.00 -6.36 5.92
C ASP A 186 -12.45 -7.47 5.02
N GLY A 187 -11.21 -7.32 4.56
CA GLY A 187 -10.46 -8.36 3.88
C GLY A 187 -10.70 -8.51 2.39
N ARG A 188 -11.30 -7.53 1.72
CA ARG A 188 -11.48 -7.53 0.26
C ARG A 188 -10.26 -6.91 -0.45
N LEU A 189 -10.00 -7.36 -1.67
CA LEU A 189 -8.90 -6.87 -2.51
C LEU A 189 -9.45 -6.42 -3.85
N PHE A 190 -9.13 -5.17 -4.23
CA PHE A 190 -9.58 -4.57 -5.47
C PHE A 190 -8.42 -4.08 -6.33
N GLY A 191 -8.67 -4.00 -7.63
CA GLY A 191 -7.76 -3.40 -8.58
C GLY A 191 -8.42 -2.33 -9.43
N PHE A 192 -7.69 -1.25 -9.66
CA PHE A 192 -8.03 -0.26 -10.67
C PHE A 192 -7.32 -0.62 -11.97
N VAL A 193 -8.09 -1.06 -12.94
CA VAL A 193 -7.62 -1.77 -14.14
C VAL A 193 -7.78 -0.88 -15.36
N LYS A 194 -6.73 -0.83 -16.20
CA LYS A 194 -6.78 -0.26 -17.56
C LYS A 194 -6.79 -1.37 -18.58
N GLN A 195 -7.87 -1.51 -19.35
CA GLN A 195 -7.99 -2.52 -20.38
C GLN A 195 -8.66 -1.96 -21.64
N SER A 196 -7.99 -2.12 -22.79
CA SER A 196 -8.53 -1.72 -24.11
C SER A 196 -9.07 -0.28 -24.16
N GLY A 197 -8.41 0.64 -23.46
CA GLY A 197 -8.81 2.06 -23.42
C GLY A 197 -9.93 2.39 -22.44
N ALA A 198 -10.51 1.40 -21.75
CA ALA A 198 -11.49 1.59 -20.70
C ALA A 198 -10.88 1.34 -19.31
N SER A 199 -11.56 1.84 -18.28
CA SER A 199 -11.17 1.71 -16.88
C SER A 199 -12.20 0.88 -16.13
N PHE A 200 -11.72 0.07 -15.20
CA PHE A 200 -12.54 -0.82 -14.39
C PHE A 200 -12.06 -0.85 -12.94
N VAL A 201 -12.99 -1.12 -12.03
CA VAL A 201 -12.68 -1.67 -10.70
C VAL A 201 -12.99 -3.17 -10.76
N SER A 202 -12.00 -3.98 -10.40
CA SER A 202 -12.14 -5.45 -10.31
C SER A 202 -11.88 -5.91 -8.90
N GLU A 203 -12.70 -6.81 -8.37
CA GLU A 203 -12.44 -7.50 -7.10
C GLU A 203 -11.71 -8.81 -7.37
N PHE A 204 -10.71 -9.11 -6.57
CA PHE A 204 -9.88 -10.30 -6.73
C PHE A 204 -10.05 -11.27 -5.56
N ASP A 205 -10.10 -12.55 -5.90
CA ASP A 205 -9.95 -13.62 -4.93
C ASP A 205 -8.50 -13.65 -4.40
N LYS A 206 -8.33 -13.47 -3.10
CA LYS A 206 -7.02 -13.39 -2.45
C LYS A 206 -6.24 -14.70 -2.44
N LEU A 207 -6.88 -15.83 -2.67
CA LEU A 207 -6.25 -17.17 -2.67
C LEU A 207 -5.79 -17.57 -4.06
N THR A 208 -6.56 -17.24 -5.08
CA THR A 208 -6.35 -17.71 -6.46
C THR A 208 -5.92 -16.61 -7.42
N GLY A 209 -6.16 -15.34 -7.08
CA GLY A 209 -5.95 -14.21 -7.99
C GLY A 209 -7.02 -14.07 -9.07
N ALA A 210 -8.08 -14.88 -9.01
CA ALA A 210 -9.18 -14.79 -9.98
C ALA A 210 -9.99 -13.49 -9.79
N THR A 211 -10.53 -12.95 -10.89
CA THR A 211 -11.47 -11.83 -10.82
C THR A 211 -12.83 -12.35 -10.36
N LEU A 212 -13.34 -11.84 -9.26
CA LEU A 212 -14.65 -12.16 -8.69
C LEU A 212 -15.76 -11.31 -9.29
N SER A 213 -15.47 -10.02 -9.46
CA SER A 213 -16.40 -9.06 -10.05
C SER A 213 -15.64 -7.97 -10.80
N GLU A 214 -16.32 -7.32 -11.75
CA GLU A 214 -15.75 -6.20 -12.50
C GLU A 214 -16.82 -5.14 -12.76
N ARG A 215 -16.48 -3.87 -12.57
CA ARG A 215 -17.34 -2.73 -12.82
C ARG A 215 -16.62 -1.71 -13.69
N ALA A 216 -17.22 -1.34 -14.82
CA ALA A 216 -16.73 -0.27 -15.68
C ALA A 216 -16.85 1.11 -14.98
N LEU A 217 -15.90 1.99 -15.28
CA LEU A 217 -15.79 3.34 -14.73
C LEU A 217 -15.98 4.38 -15.86
N PRO A 218 -17.22 4.60 -16.33
CA PRO A 218 -17.47 5.56 -17.40
C PRO A 218 -17.02 6.98 -16.97
N GLY A 219 -16.33 7.68 -17.86
CA GLY A 219 -15.82 9.03 -17.59
C GLY A 219 -14.49 9.10 -16.86
N VAL A 220 -13.94 7.97 -16.42
CA VAL A 220 -12.59 7.90 -15.84
C VAL A 220 -11.62 7.42 -16.90
N THR A 221 -10.75 8.32 -17.39
CA THR A 221 -9.71 7.99 -18.37
C THR A 221 -8.37 7.89 -17.64
N ILE A 222 -7.73 6.74 -17.69
CA ILE A 222 -6.40 6.53 -17.11
C ILE A 222 -5.35 7.13 -18.05
N GLY A 223 -4.67 8.16 -17.58
CA GLY A 223 -3.57 8.83 -18.28
C GLY A 223 -2.22 8.13 -18.10
N SER A 224 -1.15 8.92 -17.97
CA SER A 224 0.24 8.44 -17.83
C SER A 224 0.53 7.84 -16.46
N SER A 225 -0.16 8.28 -15.41
CA SER A 225 -0.11 7.69 -14.07
C SER A 225 -1.49 7.63 -13.43
N TRP A 226 -1.66 6.65 -12.58
CA TRP A 226 -2.90 6.46 -11.83
C TRP A 226 -2.63 5.77 -10.51
N ALA A 227 -3.49 6.00 -9.56
CA ALA A 227 -3.45 5.35 -8.26
C ALA A 227 -4.86 5.23 -7.69
N PHE A 228 -5.02 4.42 -6.66
CA PHE A 228 -6.32 4.01 -6.20
C PHE A 228 -6.31 3.63 -4.72
N ALA A 229 -7.36 4.00 -3.99
CA ALA A 229 -7.51 3.66 -2.58
C ALA A 229 -8.97 3.50 -2.20
N THR A 230 -9.23 2.75 -1.13
CA THR A 230 -10.53 2.70 -0.43
C THR A 230 -10.49 3.60 0.79
N TRP A 231 -11.57 4.37 1.03
CA TRP A 231 -11.71 5.15 2.26
C TRP A 231 -13.15 5.56 2.48
N GLY A 232 -13.65 5.46 3.72
CA GLY A 232 -15.00 5.87 4.07
C GLY A 232 -16.08 5.11 3.30
N GLY A 233 -15.85 3.81 3.03
CA GLY A 233 -16.75 2.96 2.25
C GLY A 233 -16.78 3.27 0.74
N ALA A 234 -15.91 4.14 0.24
CA ALA A 234 -15.87 4.51 -1.17
C ALA A 234 -14.52 4.22 -1.80
N PHE A 235 -14.49 4.11 -3.13
CA PHE A 235 -13.29 4.10 -3.94
C PHE A 235 -12.87 5.52 -4.32
N TRP A 236 -11.57 5.77 -4.25
CA TRP A 236 -10.94 7.05 -4.61
C TRP A 236 -9.90 6.81 -5.69
N PHE A 237 -10.08 7.46 -6.84
CA PHE A 237 -9.20 7.30 -7.99
C PHE A 237 -8.44 8.59 -8.22
N PHE A 238 -7.14 8.46 -8.37
CA PHE A 238 -6.23 9.56 -8.70
C PHE A 238 -5.68 9.29 -10.09
N VAL A 239 -6.00 10.15 -11.05
CA VAL A 239 -5.62 9.94 -12.47
C VAL A 239 -4.93 11.19 -12.97
N THR A 240 -3.77 11.02 -13.56
CA THR A 240 -3.05 12.15 -14.18
C THR A 240 -3.92 12.82 -15.22
N ASN A 241 -3.93 14.14 -15.20
CA ASN A 241 -4.58 14.92 -16.23
C ASN A 241 -3.75 14.87 -17.52
N ASP A 242 -4.32 14.43 -18.63
CA ASP A 242 -3.59 14.34 -19.91
C ASP A 242 -3.18 15.72 -20.45
N GLU A 243 -3.87 16.79 -20.04
CA GLU A 243 -3.56 18.17 -20.43
C GLU A 243 -2.45 18.78 -19.56
N ASP A 244 -2.26 18.26 -18.35
CA ASP A 244 -1.26 18.69 -17.40
C ASP A 244 -0.71 17.48 -16.63
N ALA A 245 0.39 16.92 -17.10
CA ALA A 245 1.05 15.76 -16.49
C ALA A 245 1.58 16.01 -15.05
N LEU A 246 1.49 17.24 -14.54
CA LEU A 246 1.91 17.61 -13.20
C LEU A 246 0.76 17.61 -12.19
N SER A 247 -0.47 17.39 -12.64
CA SER A 247 -1.67 17.36 -11.80
C SER A 247 -2.46 16.07 -11.98
N SER A 248 -3.34 15.79 -11.02
CA SER A 248 -4.28 14.67 -11.07
C SER A 248 -5.71 15.13 -10.93
N ARG A 249 -6.64 14.36 -11.47
CA ARG A 249 -8.07 14.43 -11.17
C ARG A 249 -8.39 13.41 -10.09
N VAL A 250 -9.31 13.78 -9.17
CA VAL A 250 -9.75 12.85 -8.14
C VAL A 250 -11.22 12.51 -8.36
N TYR A 251 -11.50 11.23 -8.50
CA TYR A 251 -12.85 10.70 -8.60
C TYR A 251 -13.19 9.89 -7.36
N ARG A 252 -14.46 9.92 -6.99
CA ARG A 252 -15.03 9.10 -5.92
C ARG A 252 -16.12 8.20 -6.48
N LEU A 253 -16.17 6.95 -6.03
CA LEU A 253 -17.22 6.01 -6.38
C LEU A 253 -17.73 5.31 -5.13
N ASP A 254 -19.03 5.39 -4.91
CA ASP A 254 -19.71 4.54 -3.95
C ASP A 254 -19.92 3.15 -4.58
N PRO A 255 -19.37 2.07 -4.00
CA PRO A 255 -19.48 0.73 -4.55
C PRO A 255 -20.93 0.23 -4.66
N ASP A 256 -21.81 0.66 -3.77
CA ASP A 256 -23.22 0.25 -3.72
C ASP A 256 -24.12 1.08 -4.64
N SER A 257 -23.63 2.22 -5.12
CA SER A 257 -24.34 3.08 -6.06
C SER A 257 -24.25 2.55 -7.49
N GLN A 258 -25.32 2.72 -8.28
CA GLN A 258 -25.28 2.49 -9.74
C GLN A 258 -24.79 3.72 -10.52
N ALA A 259 -24.56 4.85 -9.84
CA ALA A 259 -24.09 6.06 -10.48
C ALA A 259 -22.65 5.90 -11.00
N PRO A 260 -22.25 6.64 -12.04
CA PRO A 260 -20.85 6.71 -12.46
C PRO A 260 -19.97 7.35 -11.38
N PRO A 261 -18.63 7.18 -11.46
CA PRO A 261 -17.72 7.91 -10.58
C PRO A 261 -17.94 9.42 -10.65
N GLU A 262 -17.95 10.05 -9.50
CA GLU A 262 -18.06 11.50 -9.35
C GLU A 262 -16.68 12.15 -9.42
N LEU A 263 -16.50 13.19 -10.25
CA LEU A 263 -15.31 14.02 -10.25
C LEU A 263 -15.38 15.00 -9.07
N VAL A 264 -14.74 14.67 -7.95
CA VAL A 264 -14.79 15.47 -6.71
C VAL A 264 -13.71 16.54 -6.66
N MET A 265 -12.59 16.35 -7.38
CA MET A 265 -11.54 17.35 -7.48
C MET A 265 -10.98 17.36 -8.91
N PRO A 266 -11.30 18.38 -9.71
CA PRO A 266 -10.83 18.46 -11.10
C PRO A 266 -9.33 18.70 -11.23
N VAL A 267 -8.71 19.31 -10.22
CA VAL A 267 -7.26 19.57 -10.18
C VAL A 267 -6.73 19.34 -8.77
N LEU A 268 -5.97 18.29 -8.60
CA LEU A 268 -5.07 18.07 -7.47
C LEU A 268 -3.67 18.52 -7.93
N LEU A 269 -3.07 19.49 -7.23
CA LEU A 269 -1.83 20.16 -7.64
C LEU A 269 -0.57 19.27 -7.52
N THR A 270 -0.71 18.00 -7.81
CA THR A 270 0.39 17.03 -7.94
C THR A 270 -0.05 15.87 -8.82
N ALA A 271 0.85 15.33 -9.62
CA ALA A 271 0.67 14.02 -10.22
C ALA A 271 0.78 12.96 -9.13
N VAL A 272 -0.11 11.96 -9.15
CA VAL A 272 -0.09 10.82 -8.23
C VAL A 272 0.27 9.57 -9.00
N ILE A 273 1.31 8.86 -8.53
CA ILE A 273 1.78 7.61 -9.14
C ILE A 273 1.50 6.39 -8.23
N GLY A 274 1.32 6.61 -6.94
CA GLY A 274 0.95 5.56 -5.99
C GLY A 274 0.06 6.12 -4.90
N ALA A 275 -0.92 5.34 -4.50
CA ALA A 275 -1.78 5.60 -3.35
C ALA A 275 -1.78 4.39 -2.43
N GLY A 276 -1.74 4.64 -1.13
CA GLY A 276 -1.78 3.60 -0.12
C GLY A 276 -2.76 3.97 0.98
N VAL A 277 -3.51 2.98 1.41
CA VAL A 277 -4.39 3.08 2.57
C VAL A 277 -4.14 1.87 3.46
N SER A 278 -4.18 2.10 4.76
CA SER A 278 -4.11 1.01 5.73
C SER A 278 -5.44 0.26 5.79
N THR A 279 -5.40 -1.02 6.16
CA THR A 279 -6.59 -1.79 6.53
C THR A 279 -7.33 -1.22 7.74
N CYS A 280 -6.74 -0.23 8.41
CA CYS A 280 -7.34 0.56 9.49
C CYS A 280 -8.13 1.78 9.00
N ALA A 281 -8.13 2.06 7.72
CA ALA A 281 -8.90 3.19 7.19
C ALA A 281 -10.39 3.04 7.49
N PRO A 282 -11.12 4.15 7.70
CA PRO A 282 -12.55 4.09 7.96
C PRO A 282 -13.30 3.38 6.84
N THR A 283 -14.21 2.46 7.19
CA THR A 283 -15.12 1.79 6.27
C THR A 283 -16.40 2.58 6.03
N GLU A 284 -16.63 3.63 6.82
CA GLU A 284 -17.71 4.60 6.68
C GLU A 284 -17.12 6.01 6.86
N VAL A 285 -17.79 7.01 6.30
CA VAL A 285 -17.35 8.40 6.46
C VAL A 285 -17.44 8.78 7.93
N PRO A 286 -16.36 9.21 8.60
CA PRO A 286 -16.41 9.70 9.97
C PRO A 286 -17.35 10.90 10.10
N HIS A 287 -18.20 10.90 11.13
CA HIS A 287 -19.19 11.94 11.41
C HIS A 287 -18.58 13.08 12.23
#